data_612d5beaf5c1d6877306421f4048dc69
#
_entry.id   612d5beaf5c1d6877306421f4048dc69
#
_cell.length_a   1.000
_cell.length_b   1.000
_cell.length_c   1.000
_cell.angle_alpha   90.00
_cell.angle_beta   90.00
_cell.angle_gamma   90.00
#
_symmetry.space_group_name_H-M   'P 1'
#
loop_
_entity.id
_entity.type
_entity.pdbx_description
1 polymer ?
#
loop_
_entity_poly.entity_id
_entity_poly.type
_entity_poly.pdbx_seq_one_letter_code
_entity_poly.pdbx_strand_id
1 'polypeptide(L)'
;MALTRFLLFLYRKKNRVKLGRKLYSFNTVLVGENKLSTTLLSNNNLRRALGIRGTYTIISTETKNKYLGRIDKLFYDLEHSKINSIIFCDDNIDVEIYKQIVEIAEHKMIRIYMVPDFKYGNLGPNYFDVIHEIPFLRLIREPLSNAKKQLLKRAFDVGFSLFVIVFLLSWLVPIVALIVKIESNESVFFLQKRSGLNNEPFNCIKFRSMMSNKHADIQTARKDDSRVTKFGAFMRKTSIDELPQFINVFLGEMSIVGPRPHMLSQTEMYSKITKKYMTRHIVKPGITGWAQVMGARGEIFSHRDMEKRIEKDVWYIQNWSFFLDMKIIFLTLYNIIKGDEQAY
;
A
#
# COMPACT_ATOMS: atom_id res chain seq x y z
N MET A 1 38.67 -3.07 1.77
CA MET A 1 37.60 -3.00 2.79
C MET A 1 37.35 -1.60 3.38
N ALA A 2 38.38 -0.83 3.77
CA ALA A 2 38.19 0.52 4.33
C ALA A 2 37.60 1.52 3.32
N LEU A 3 38.04 1.51 2.07
CA LEU A 3 37.59 2.40 1.01
C LEU A 3 36.11 2.19 0.65
N THR A 4 35.66 0.94 0.59
CA THR A 4 34.26 0.60 0.34
C THR A 4 33.33 1.04 1.47
N ARG A 5 33.78 0.94 2.73
CA ARG A 5 33.04 1.47 3.90
C ARG A 5 32.99 3.00 3.90
N PHE A 6 34.08 3.64 3.51
CA PHE A 6 34.15 5.10 3.41
C PHE A 6 33.25 5.64 2.25
N LEU A 7 33.27 5.00 1.09
CA LEU A 7 32.42 5.34 -0.04
C LEU A 7 30.93 5.11 0.28
N LEU A 8 30.59 4.00 0.98
CA LEU A 8 29.26 3.75 1.50
C LEU A 8 28.82 4.79 2.55
N PHE A 9 29.75 5.22 3.41
CA PHE A 9 29.48 6.28 4.39
C PHE A 9 29.22 7.62 3.70
N LEU A 10 30.03 8.01 2.71
CA LEU A 10 29.84 9.25 1.92
C LEU A 10 28.55 9.21 1.08
N TYR A 11 28.26 8.06 0.47
CA TYR A 11 27.00 7.84 -0.25
C TYR A 11 25.79 7.94 0.68
N ARG A 12 25.87 7.33 1.87
CA ARG A 12 24.83 7.43 2.91
C ARG A 12 24.71 8.85 3.44
N LYS A 13 25.82 9.57 3.68
CA LYS A 13 25.80 10.97 4.13
C LYS A 13 25.18 11.90 3.08
N LYS A 14 25.52 11.73 1.80
CA LYS A 14 25.01 12.54 0.68
C LYS A 14 23.53 12.22 0.38
N ASN A 15 23.12 10.96 0.54
CA ASN A 15 21.76 10.51 0.24
C ASN A 15 20.84 10.44 1.46
N ARG A 16 21.35 10.60 2.70
CA ARG A 16 20.51 10.65 3.91
C ARG A 16 19.43 11.73 3.81
N VAL A 17 19.73 12.87 3.25
CA VAL A 17 18.78 13.96 3.03
C VAL A 17 17.86 13.67 1.84
N LYS A 18 18.36 13.01 0.77
CA LYS A 18 17.55 12.65 -0.41
C LYS A 18 16.67 11.40 -0.18
N LEU A 19 17.19 10.35 0.49
CA LEU A 19 16.39 9.19 0.86
C LEU A 19 15.33 9.54 1.92
N GLY A 20 15.68 10.37 2.91
CA GLY A 20 14.71 10.90 3.86
C GLY A 20 13.62 11.74 3.16
N ARG A 21 13.98 12.58 2.18
CA ARG A 21 13.02 13.38 1.41
C ARG A 21 12.13 12.56 0.47
N LYS A 22 12.63 11.46 -0.10
CA LYS A 22 11.84 10.58 -0.99
C LYS A 22 10.96 9.58 -0.23
N LEU A 23 11.42 9.14 0.96
CA LEU A 23 10.65 8.24 1.81
C LEU A 23 9.54 8.95 2.62
N TYR A 24 9.67 10.26 2.86
CA TYR A 24 8.74 11.03 3.67
C TYR A 24 8.57 12.45 3.12
N SER A 25 7.96 12.61 1.94
CA SER A 25 7.33 13.89 1.62
C SER A 25 6.01 13.98 2.41
N PHE A 26 6.11 14.09 3.73
CA PHE A 26 4.95 14.28 4.57
C PHE A 26 4.40 15.68 4.33
N ASN A 27 3.17 15.72 3.92
CA ASN A 27 2.35 16.88 3.88
C ASN A 27 1.48 16.82 5.15
N THR A 28 2.09 17.19 6.28
CA THR A 28 1.49 17.05 7.62
C THR A 28 0.82 18.34 8.05
N VAL A 29 -0.37 18.22 8.60
CA VAL A 29 -1.08 19.33 9.24
C VAL A 29 -1.32 19.02 10.70
N LEU A 30 -1.31 20.06 11.54
CA LEU A 30 -1.66 19.96 12.94
C LEU A 30 -3.12 20.34 13.11
N VAL A 31 -3.80 19.71 14.07
CA VAL A 31 -5.17 20.04 14.47
C VAL A 31 -5.17 20.33 15.98
N GLY A 32 -5.65 21.50 16.33
CA GLY A 32 -5.64 21.98 17.70
C GLY A 32 -4.41 22.81 18.04
N GLU A 33 -4.55 23.59 19.11
CA GLU A 33 -3.54 24.53 19.56
C GLU A 33 -3.22 24.31 21.03
N ASN A 34 -1.97 23.85 21.27
CA ASN A 34 -1.45 23.70 22.62
C ASN A 34 0.07 23.97 22.64
N LYS A 35 0.70 23.81 23.78
CA LYS A 35 2.15 24.00 23.97
C LYS A 35 2.97 23.12 23.03
N LEU A 36 2.47 21.93 22.66
CA LEU A 36 3.12 21.02 21.75
C LEU A 36 3.07 21.51 20.30
N SER A 37 1.90 21.95 19.82
CA SER A 37 1.76 22.48 18.44
C SER A 37 2.69 23.68 18.25
N THR A 38 2.79 24.56 19.24
CA THR A 38 3.71 25.69 19.24
C THR A 38 5.17 25.25 19.19
N THR A 39 5.54 24.21 19.94
CA THR A 39 6.90 23.64 19.92
C THR A 39 7.23 23.01 18.57
N LEU A 40 6.30 22.25 17.99
CA LEU A 40 6.48 21.62 16.67
C LEU A 40 6.63 22.65 15.55
N LEU A 41 5.91 23.77 15.62
CA LEU A 41 5.97 24.83 14.63
C LEU A 41 7.22 25.71 14.77
N SER A 42 7.69 25.97 15.98
CA SER A 42 8.86 26.81 16.26
C SER A 42 10.18 26.09 15.97
N ASN A 43 10.25 24.77 16.16
CA ASN A 43 11.43 23.98 15.88
C ASN A 43 11.56 23.66 14.38
N ASN A 44 12.42 24.40 13.68
CA ASN A 44 12.62 24.24 12.24
C ASN A 44 13.08 22.83 11.82
N ASN A 45 13.83 22.12 12.67
CA ASN A 45 14.31 20.77 12.36
C ASN A 45 13.17 19.76 12.45
N LEU A 46 12.36 19.81 13.51
CA LEU A 46 11.18 18.95 13.67
C LEU A 46 10.14 19.24 12.59
N ARG A 47 9.86 20.52 12.34
CA ARG A 47 8.92 20.93 11.31
C ARG A 47 9.28 20.38 9.93
N ARG A 48 10.58 20.48 9.54
CA ARG A 48 11.07 19.95 8.26
C ARG A 48 11.08 18.41 8.25
N ALA A 49 11.46 17.78 9.35
CA ALA A 49 11.50 16.32 9.47
C ALA A 49 10.11 15.69 9.35
N LEU A 50 9.11 16.33 9.96
CA LEU A 50 7.71 15.90 9.95
C LEU A 50 6.91 16.45 8.76
N GLY A 51 7.48 17.35 7.95
CA GLY A 51 6.81 17.97 6.82
C GLY A 51 5.60 18.82 7.21
N ILE A 52 5.65 19.48 8.40
CA ILE A 52 4.53 20.23 8.94
C ILE A 52 4.34 21.53 8.14
N ARG A 53 3.14 21.72 7.60
CA ARG A 53 2.72 22.93 6.89
C ARG A 53 2.22 24.02 7.80
N GLY A 54 1.37 23.66 8.77
CA GLY A 54 0.76 24.58 9.71
C GLY A 54 -0.29 23.91 10.56
N THR A 55 -1.09 24.70 11.26
CA THR A 55 -2.14 24.23 12.17
C THR A 55 -3.52 24.72 11.78
N TYR A 56 -4.53 23.88 12.01
CA TYR A 56 -5.95 24.22 12.01
C TYR A 56 -6.42 24.32 13.46
N THR A 57 -7.20 25.36 13.78
CA THR A 57 -7.71 25.60 15.13
C THR A 57 -9.19 25.32 15.19
N ILE A 58 -9.66 24.93 16.37
CA ILE A 58 -11.10 24.74 16.65
C ILE A 58 -11.73 26.07 17.03
N ILE A 59 -11.02 26.86 17.84
CA ILE A 59 -11.43 28.17 18.33
C ILE A 59 -10.62 29.24 17.59
N SER A 60 -11.24 30.35 17.23
CA SER A 60 -10.58 31.46 16.55
C SER A 60 -9.65 32.22 17.51
N THR A 61 -8.42 31.77 17.60
CA THR A 61 -7.31 32.54 18.17
C THR A 61 -6.35 32.88 17.04
N GLU A 62 -6.09 34.17 16.83
CA GLU A 62 -5.08 34.62 15.88
C GLU A 62 -3.69 34.21 16.38
N THR A 63 -3.26 33.03 15.98
CA THR A 63 -1.88 32.61 16.26
C THR A 63 -0.94 33.11 15.18
N LYS A 64 0.12 33.78 15.59
CA LYS A 64 1.14 34.42 14.74
C LYS A 64 1.96 33.42 13.89
N ASN A 65 1.84 32.11 14.06
CA ASN A 65 2.73 31.13 13.43
C ASN A 65 1.97 30.10 12.57
N LYS A 66 1.97 30.33 11.23
CA LYS A 66 1.55 29.35 10.22
C LYS A 66 0.14 28.76 10.44
N TYR A 67 -0.78 29.61 10.76
CA TYR A 67 -2.21 29.32 10.80
C TYR A 67 -2.70 28.99 9.36
N LEU A 68 -3.35 27.85 9.18
CA LEU A 68 -3.93 27.42 7.92
C LEU A 68 -5.41 27.74 7.81
N GLY A 69 -6.13 27.78 8.93
CA GLY A 69 -7.55 28.06 8.98
C GLY A 69 -8.24 27.42 10.17
N ARG A 70 -9.56 27.57 10.23
CA ARG A 70 -10.41 26.87 11.18
C ARG A 70 -10.67 25.45 10.72
N ILE A 71 -11.25 24.64 11.60
CA ILE A 71 -11.58 23.24 11.37
C ILE A 71 -12.47 23.04 10.11
N ASP A 72 -13.36 23.98 9.82
CA ASP A 72 -14.22 23.93 8.62
C ASP A 72 -13.38 23.93 7.34
N LYS A 73 -12.32 24.72 7.32
CA LYS A 73 -11.37 24.75 6.20
C LYS A 73 -10.54 23.47 6.11
N LEU A 74 -10.26 22.80 7.22
CA LEU A 74 -9.61 21.50 7.20
C LEU A 74 -10.40 20.48 6.40
N PHE A 75 -11.73 20.40 6.60
CA PHE A 75 -12.58 19.49 5.84
C PHE A 75 -12.48 19.75 4.34
N TYR A 76 -12.54 21.03 3.93
CA TYR A 76 -12.35 21.41 2.52
C TYR A 76 -10.95 21.01 2.00
N ASP A 77 -9.89 21.30 2.77
CA ASP A 77 -8.52 21.00 2.39
C ASP A 77 -8.21 19.48 2.39
N LEU A 78 -8.89 18.69 3.23
CA LEU A 78 -8.82 17.23 3.19
C LEU A 78 -9.40 16.67 1.89
N GLU A 79 -10.38 17.32 1.32
CA GLU A 79 -10.99 16.89 0.05
C GLU A 79 -10.16 17.31 -1.18
N HIS A 80 -9.57 18.50 -1.17
CA HIS A 80 -8.98 19.16 -2.34
C HIS A 80 -7.45 19.23 -2.32
N SER A 81 -6.80 18.97 -1.18
CA SER A 81 -5.34 19.06 -1.05
C SER A 81 -4.69 17.70 -0.81
N LYS A 82 -3.40 17.57 -1.18
CA LYS A 82 -2.59 16.37 -0.87
C LYS A 82 -2.07 16.41 0.57
N ILE A 83 -2.94 16.22 1.56
CA ILE A 83 -2.56 16.01 2.96
C ILE A 83 -2.26 14.52 3.13
N ASN A 84 -1.09 14.18 3.71
CA ASN A 84 -0.67 12.81 3.92
C ASN A 84 -0.77 12.37 5.38
N SER A 85 -0.75 13.34 6.30
CA SER A 85 -0.86 13.04 7.73
C SER A 85 -1.45 14.20 8.53
N ILE A 86 -2.16 13.86 9.59
CA ILE A 86 -2.76 14.75 10.56
C ILE A 86 -2.17 14.42 11.93
N ILE A 87 -1.77 15.44 12.68
CA ILE A 87 -1.36 15.30 14.08
C ILE A 87 -2.36 16.06 14.92
N PHE A 88 -3.10 15.37 15.76
CA PHE A 88 -3.95 15.98 16.77
C PHE A 88 -3.09 16.44 17.96
N CYS A 89 -3.18 17.72 18.27
CA CYS A 89 -2.44 18.37 19.35
C CYS A 89 -3.35 18.88 20.48
N ASP A 90 -4.66 18.77 20.33
CA ASP A 90 -5.63 19.23 21.33
C ASP A 90 -6.52 18.06 21.79
N ASP A 91 -6.67 17.92 23.11
CA ASP A 91 -7.45 16.85 23.72
C ASP A 91 -8.95 17.21 23.83
N ASN A 92 -9.31 18.48 23.60
CA ASN A 92 -10.67 18.99 23.73
C ASN A 92 -11.42 19.03 22.38
N ILE A 93 -10.99 18.23 21.42
CA ILE A 93 -11.70 18.12 20.13
C ILE A 93 -13.03 17.42 20.38
N ASP A 94 -14.11 18.00 19.85
CA ASP A 94 -15.41 17.36 19.86
C ASP A 94 -15.35 15.97 19.24
N VAL A 95 -15.95 14.97 19.90
CA VAL A 95 -15.90 13.57 19.51
C VAL A 95 -16.47 13.37 18.12
N GLU A 96 -17.49 14.14 17.75
CA GLU A 96 -18.13 14.01 16.43
C GLU A 96 -17.25 14.57 15.32
N ILE A 97 -16.61 15.72 15.54
CA ILE A 97 -15.59 16.29 14.62
C ILE A 97 -14.42 15.33 14.47
N TYR A 98 -13.94 14.74 15.58
CA TYR A 98 -12.88 13.74 15.54
C TYR A 98 -13.26 12.53 14.67
N LYS A 99 -14.46 11.95 14.86
CA LYS A 99 -14.95 10.83 14.06
C LYS A 99 -15.02 11.16 12.57
N GLN A 100 -15.54 12.32 12.20
CA GLN A 100 -15.62 12.76 10.82
C GLN A 100 -14.23 12.89 10.18
N ILE A 101 -13.26 13.47 10.88
CA ILE A 101 -11.87 13.57 10.38
C ILE A 101 -11.26 12.18 10.21
N VAL A 102 -11.49 11.27 11.15
CA VAL A 102 -10.98 9.88 11.08
C VAL A 102 -11.61 9.16 9.87
N GLU A 103 -12.89 9.30 9.64
CA GLU A 103 -13.60 8.67 8.52
C GLU A 103 -13.04 9.15 7.16
N ILE A 104 -12.86 10.47 6.99
CA ILE A 104 -12.25 11.04 5.78
C ILE A 104 -10.80 10.58 5.63
N ALA A 105 -10.05 10.56 6.71
CA ALA A 105 -8.64 10.18 6.69
C ALA A 105 -8.45 8.69 6.35
N GLU A 106 -9.30 7.79 6.85
CA GLU A 106 -9.30 6.36 6.48
C GLU A 106 -9.63 6.19 4.99
N HIS A 107 -10.62 6.94 4.50
CA HIS A 107 -11.02 6.89 3.08
C HIS A 107 -9.92 7.39 2.14
N LYS A 108 -9.17 8.41 2.55
CA LYS A 108 -8.10 9.04 1.75
C LYS A 108 -6.69 8.54 2.09
N MET A 109 -6.55 7.51 2.92
CA MET A 109 -5.26 6.94 3.35
C MET A 109 -4.38 7.96 4.08
N ILE A 110 -4.97 8.95 4.76
CA ILE A 110 -4.25 9.95 5.54
C ILE A 110 -3.88 9.33 6.88
N ARG A 111 -2.62 9.46 7.29
CA ARG A 111 -2.15 8.95 8.58
C ARG A 111 -2.56 9.89 9.70
N ILE A 112 -3.19 9.34 10.73
CA ILE A 112 -3.56 10.08 11.92
C ILE A 112 -2.60 9.75 13.05
N TYR A 113 -2.08 10.79 13.66
CA TYR A 113 -1.28 10.74 14.87
C TYR A 113 -1.99 11.55 15.95
N MET A 114 -1.99 11.03 17.15
CA MET A 114 -2.43 11.75 18.33
C MET A 114 -1.25 11.83 19.29
N VAL A 115 -0.98 12.99 19.84
CA VAL A 115 -0.02 13.12 20.93
C VAL A 115 -0.81 13.01 22.22
N PRO A 116 -0.64 11.93 22.98
CA PRO A 116 -1.42 11.74 24.18
C PRO A 116 -1.00 12.76 25.23
N ASP A 117 -1.95 13.51 25.77
CA ASP A 117 -1.80 13.97 27.14
C ASP A 117 -2.04 12.73 28.01
N PHE A 118 -1.04 12.32 28.79
CA PHE A 118 -1.08 11.10 29.63
C PHE A 118 -2.24 11.02 30.62
N LYS A 119 -3.09 12.04 30.66
CA LYS A 119 -4.34 12.05 31.44
C LYS A 119 -5.37 11.00 30.98
N TYR A 120 -5.25 10.46 29.74
CA TYR A 120 -6.22 9.53 29.14
C TYR A 120 -5.65 8.14 28.86
N GLY A 121 -5.09 7.49 29.87
CA GLY A 121 -4.38 6.20 29.76
C GLY A 121 -5.16 4.95 29.32
N ASN A 122 -6.38 5.05 28.77
CA ASN A 122 -7.26 3.90 28.50
C ASN A 122 -7.80 3.80 27.09
N LEU A 123 -7.10 4.31 26.08
CA LEU A 123 -7.51 4.18 24.68
C LEU A 123 -6.84 2.97 24.01
N GLY A 124 -7.42 1.77 24.18
CA GLY A 124 -7.13 0.59 23.36
C GLY A 124 -5.65 0.20 23.14
N PRO A 125 -5.31 -0.74 22.27
CA PRO A 125 -3.94 -1.09 21.94
C PRO A 125 -3.28 0.03 21.12
N ASN A 126 -2.68 0.97 21.84
CA ASN A 126 -2.02 2.11 21.27
C ASN A 126 -0.57 1.76 20.92
N TYR A 127 -0.14 2.13 19.73
CA TYR A 127 1.23 1.95 19.30
C TYR A 127 1.96 3.27 19.40
N PHE A 128 3.01 3.29 20.21
CA PHE A 128 3.86 4.47 20.37
C PHE A 128 5.00 4.43 19.35
N ASP A 129 5.11 5.48 18.56
CA ASP A 129 6.32 5.77 17.81
C ASP A 129 7.03 6.95 18.46
N VAL A 130 8.35 6.90 18.52
CA VAL A 130 9.15 8.03 19.01
C VAL A 130 9.87 8.67 17.83
N ILE A 131 9.54 9.92 17.52
CA ILE A 131 10.19 10.68 16.46
C ILE A 131 10.87 11.89 17.09
N HIS A 132 12.21 11.94 17.07
CA HIS A 132 12.99 13.01 17.70
C HIS A 132 12.60 13.24 19.16
N GLU A 133 12.53 12.16 19.96
CA GLU A 133 12.22 12.18 21.40
C GLU A 133 10.77 12.53 21.77
N ILE A 134 9.90 12.77 20.77
CA ILE A 134 8.47 13.02 20.99
C ILE A 134 7.69 11.72 20.79
N PRO A 135 6.90 11.28 21.79
CA PRO A 135 6.04 10.11 21.63
C PRO A 135 4.81 10.48 20.80
N PHE A 136 4.56 9.67 19.76
CA PHE A 136 3.35 9.74 18.94
C PHE A 136 2.50 8.50 19.15
N LEU A 137 1.20 8.70 19.34
CA LEU A 137 0.25 7.61 19.37
C LEU A 137 -0.22 7.29 17.95
N ARG A 138 0.01 6.05 17.53
CA ARG A 138 -0.49 5.56 16.25
C ARG A 138 -1.73 4.73 16.48
N LEU A 139 -2.85 5.09 15.84
CA LEU A 139 -4.12 4.36 15.94
C LEU A 139 -4.12 3.07 15.13
N ILE A 140 -3.36 3.01 14.04
CA ILE A 140 -3.24 1.83 13.20
C ILE A 140 -1.81 1.31 13.27
N ARG A 141 -1.65 0.03 13.60
CA ARG A 141 -0.36 -0.63 13.56
C ARG A 141 0.07 -0.80 12.10
N GLU A 142 1.22 -0.25 11.77
CA GLU A 142 1.83 -0.37 10.44
C GLU A 142 3.31 -0.78 10.58
N PRO A 143 3.60 -2.07 10.77
CA PRO A 143 4.98 -2.55 10.95
C PRO A 143 5.92 -2.15 9.82
N LEU A 144 5.40 -2.03 8.59
CA LEU A 144 6.17 -1.62 7.41
C LEU A 144 6.46 -0.11 7.34
N SER A 145 5.98 0.71 8.27
CA SER A 145 6.45 2.09 8.40
C SER A 145 7.89 2.18 8.92
N ASN A 146 8.41 1.11 9.53
CA ASN A 146 9.78 1.05 9.99
C ASN A 146 10.76 0.82 8.82
N ALA A 147 11.71 1.75 8.62
CA ALA A 147 12.65 1.72 7.50
C ALA A 147 13.49 0.44 7.42
N LYS A 148 13.88 -0.15 8.56
CA LYS A 148 14.64 -1.42 8.59
C LYS A 148 13.79 -2.57 8.06
N LYS A 149 12.52 -2.63 8.44
CA LYS A 149 11.58 -3.65 7.98
C LYS A 149 11.26 -3.49 6.49
N GLN A 150 11.08 -2.25 6.01
CA GLN A 150 10.92 -1.96 4.59
C GLN A 150 12.14 -2.41 3.78
N LEU A 151 13.34 -2.11 4.29
CA LEU A 151 14.60 -2.51 3.64
C LEU A 151 14.73 -4.04 3.58
N LEU A 152 14.44 -4.73 4.68
CA LEU A 152 14.45 -6.20 4.72
C LEU A 152 13.49 -6.80 3.70
N LYS A 153 12.24 -6.32 3.70
CA LYS A 153 11.22 -6.77 2.73
C LYS A 153 11.66 -6.48 1.30
N ARG A 154 12.18 -5.29 1.02
CA ARG A 154 12.63 -4.91 -0.32
C ARG A 154 13.83 -5.72 -0.79
N ALA A 155 14.79 -5.99 0.09
CA ALA A 155 15.96 -6.83 -0.22
C ALA A 155 15.51 -8.25 -0.60
N PHE A 156 14.59 -8.82 0.15
CA PHE A 156 13.99 -10.12 -0.17
C PHE A 156 13.21 -10.08 -1.50
N ASP A 157 12.34 -9.08 -1.71
CA ASP A 157 11.58 -8.92 -2.95
C ASP A 157 12.49 -8.85 -4.18
N VAL A 158 13.58 -8.06 -4.10
CA VAL A 158 14.55 -7.93 -5.20
C VAL A 158 15.32 -9.22 -5.44
N GLY A 159 15.86 -9.83 -4.38
CA GLY A 159 16.64 -11.05 -4.51
C GLY A 159 15.84 -12.21 -5.08
N PHE A 160 14.63 -12.43 -4.53
CA PHE A 160 13.76 -13.51 -4.99
C PHE A 160 13.21 -13.26 -6.42
N SER A 161 12.79 -12.02 -6.73
CA SER A 161 12.32 -11.71 -8.07
C SER A 161 13.43 -11.85 -9.11
N LEU A 162 14.65 -11.41 -8.80
CA LEU A 162 15.79 -11.58 -9.69
C LEU A 162 16.08 -13.07 -9.94
N PHE A 163 16.03 -13.89 -8.87
CA PHE A 163 16.17 -15.35 -8.99
C PHE A 163 15.12 -15.93 -9.96
N VAL A 164 13.84 -15.58 -9.79
CA VAL A 164 12.75 -16.05 -10.66
C VAL A 164 12.92 -15.55 -12.10
N ILE A 165 13.33 -14.30 -12.30
CA ILE A 165 13.54 -13.74 -13.65
C ILE A 165 14.67 -14.49 -14.37
N VAL A 166 15.81 -14.72 -13.69
CA VAL A 166 16.98 -15.32 -14.31
C VAL A 166 16.80 -16.83 -14.53
N PHE A 167 16.28 -17.55 -13.52
CA PHE A 167 16.25 -19.01 -13.56
C PHE A 167 14.94 -19.60 -14.08
N LEU A 168 13.83 -18.84 -14.06
CA LEU A 168 12.54 -19.34 -14.55
C LEU A 168 12.06 -18.57 -15.76
N LEU A 169 11.96 -17.24 -15.72
CA LEU A 169 11.39 -16.48 -16.82
C LEU A 169 12.29 -16.45 -18.07
N SER A 170 13.62 -16.57 -17.91
CA SER A 170 14.55 -16.52 -19.04
C SER A 170 14.26 -17.58 -20.12
N TRP A 171 13.87 -18.79 -19.75
CA TRP A 171 13.52 -19.87 -20.68
C TRP A 171 12.00 -20.02 -20.85
N LEU A 172 11.21 -19.67 -19.85
CA LEU A 172 9.75 -19.80 -19.91
C LEU A 172 9.14 -18.78 -20.90
N VAL A 173 9.64 -17.53 -20.91
CA VAL A 173 9.14 -16.47 -21.81
C VAL A 173 9.24 -16.88 -23.29
N PRO A 174 10.37 -17.39 -23.83
CA PRO A 174 10.45 -17.87 -25.21
C PRO A 174 9.45 -18.98 -25.53
N ILE A 175 9.25 -19.93 -24.61
CA ILE A 175 8.31 -21.05 -24.81
C ILE A 175 6.87 -20.54 -24.86
N VAL A 176 6.47 -19.73 -23.88
CA VAL A 176 5.13 -19.13 -23.83
C VAL A 176 4.90 -18.22 -25.05
N ALA A 177 5.93 -17.45 -25.45
CA ALA A 177 5.85 -16.59 -26.62
C ALA A 177 5.56 -17.36 -27.87
N LEU A 178 6.25 -18.49 -28.08
CA LEU A 178 6.02 -19.37 -29.25
C LEU A 178 4.58 -19.88 -29.27
N ILE A 179 4.09 -20.43 -28.15
CA ILE A 179 2.75 -21.00 -28.07
C ILE A 179 1.66 -19.91 -28.27
N VAL A 180 1.79 -18.76 -27.60
CA VAL A 180 0.82 -17.65 -27.75
C VAL A 180 0.79 -17.15 -29.20
N LYS A 181 1.96 -17.08 -29.89
CA LYS A 181 2.03 -16.66 -31.27
C LYS A 181 1.37 -17.66 -32.24
N ILE A 182 1.48 -18.95 -31.96
CA ILE A 182 0.83 -19.99 -32.76
C ILE A 182 -0.69 -19.99 -32.52
N GLU A 183 -1.12 -19.81 -31.25
CA GLU A 183 -2.55 -19.92 -30.88
C GLU A 183 -3.38 -18.70 -31.25
N SER A 184 -2.83 -17.47 -31.07
CA SER A 184 -3.62 -16.26 -31.24
C SER A 184 -2.96 -15.14 -32.04
N ASN A 185 -1.70 -15.30 -32.45
CA ASN A 185 -0.88 -14.26 -33.12
C ASN A 185 -0.84 -12.90 -32.42
N GLU A 186 -1.22 -12.85 -31.15
CA GLU A 186 -1.31 -11.67 -30.30
C GLU A 186 0.03 -11.32 -29.64
N SER A 187 0.09 -10.22 -28.89
CA SER A 187 1.25 -9.89 -28.06
C SER A 187 1.38 -10.86 -26.88
N VAL A 188 2.62 -11.28 -26.57
CA VAL A 188 2.93 -12.27 -25.52
C VAL A 188 2.54 -11.76 -24.15
N PHE A 189 2.77 -10.47 -23.91
CA PHE A 189 2.44 -9.82 -22.66
C PHE A 189 1.14 -9.05 -22.76
N PHE A 190 0.40 -9.09 -21.66
CA PHE A 190 -0.78 -8.28 -21.41
C PHE A 190 -0.45 -7.30 -20.27
N LEU A 191 -0.63 -6.01 -20.53
CA LEU A 191 -0.42 -4.93 -19.57
C LEU A 191 -1.78 -4.39 -19.16
N GLN A 192 -2.03 -4.34 -17.84
CA GLN A 192 -3.27 -3.82 -17.29
C GLN A 192 -2.99 -2.83 -16.18
N LYS A 193 -3.60 -1.65 -16.26
CA LYS A 193 -3.50 -0.64 -15.20
C LYS A 193 -4.19 -1.10 -13.93
N ARG A 194 -3.45 -1.09 -12.82
CA ARG A 194 -3.92 -1.47 -11.49
C ARG A 194 -3.49 -0.46 -10.44
N SER A 195 -4.25 -0.42 -9.34
CA SER A 195 -3.92 0.41 -8.18
C SER A 195 -2.75 -0.18 -7.40
N GLY A 196 -1.71 0.63 -7.23
CA GLY A 196 -0.49 0.32 -6.50
C GLY A 196 -0.42 0.97 -5.12
N LEU A 197 0.82 1.20 -4.64
CA LEU A 197 1.11 1.92 -3.41
C LEU A 197 0.52 3.34 -3.48
N ASN A 198 -0.11 3.80 -2.39
CA ASN A 198 -0.79 5.09 -2.31
C ASN A 198 -1.83 5.33 -3.42
N ASN A 199 -2.40 4.25 -3.95
CA ASN A 199 -3.34 4.26 -5.07
C ASN A 199 -2.74 4.82 -6.38
N GLU A 200 -1.41 4.86 -6.52
CA GLU A 200 -0.77 5.25 -7.77
C GLU A 200 -0.94 4.13 -8.81
N PRO A 201 -1.40 4.43 -10.02
CA PRO A 201 -1.60 3.41 -11.04
C PRO A 201 -0.26 2.89 -11.56
N PHE A 202 -0.17 1.57 -11.79
CA PHE A 202 0.98 0.94 -12.44
C PHE A 202 0.50 -0.10 -13.49
N ASN A 203 1.38 -0.48 -14.40
CA ASN A 203 1.10 -1.49 -15.41
C ASN A 203 1.45 -2.87 -14.89
N CYS A 204 0.45 -3.65 -14.50
CA CYS A 204 0.61 -5.04 -14.08
C CYS A 204 0.89 -5.92 -15.30
N ILE A 205 2.04 -6.60 -15.33
CA ILE A 205 2.51 -7.41 -16.44
C ILE A 205 2.06 -8.85 -16.25
N LYS A 206 1.40 -9.43 -17.26
CA LYS A 206 0.99 -10.84 -17.29
C LYS A 206 1.29 -11.46 -18.64
N PHE A 207 1.34 -12.79 -18.70
CA PHE A 207 1.21 -13.44 -20.00
C PHE A 207 -0.21 -13.30 -20.52
N ARG A 208 -0.34 -13.15 -21.82
CA ARG A 208 -1.65 -13.09 -22.47
C ARG A 208 -2.29 -14.47 -22.47
N SER A 209 -3.42 -14.59 -21.80
CA SER A 209 -4.21 -15.82 -21.69
C SER A 209 -5.57 -15.73 -22.37
N MET A 210 -5.88 -14.59 -22.99
CA MET A 210 -7.17 -14.30 -23.62
C MET A 210 -6.96 -13.58 -24.96
N MET A 211 -7.91 -13.73 -25.85
CA MET A 211 -7.98 -12.94 -27.10
C MET A 211 -8.17 -11.46 -26.78
N SER A 212 -7.63 -10.59 -27.64
CA SER A 212 -7.74 -9.14 -27.47
C SER A 212 -9.19 -8.69 -27.56
N ASN A 213 -9.60 -7.82 -26.64
CA ASN A 213 -10.93 -7.22 -26.66
C ASN A 213 -10.90 -5.78 -26.15
N LYS A 214 -11.87 -4.97 -26.60
CA LYS A 214 -11.98 -3.55 -26.24
C LYS A 214 -12.38 -3.29 -24.77
N HIS A 215 -12.78 -4.33 -24.03
CA HIS A 215 -13.30 -4.22 -22.65
C HIS A 215 -12.38 -4.85 -21.62
N ALA A 216 -11.11 -5.12 -21.95
CA ALA A 216 -10.15 -5.80 -21.10
C ALA A 216 -9.87 -5.07 -19.76
N ASP A 217 -9.97 -3.74 -19.73
CA ASP A 217 -9.75 -2.91 -18.54
C ASP A 217 -10.99 -2.72 -17.66
N ILE A 218 -12.16 -3.19 -18.12
CA ILE A 218 -13.45 -2.98 -17.43
C ILE A 218 -14.04 -4.30 -16.95
N GLN A 219 -13.95 -5.35 -17.77
CA GLN A 219 -14.58 -6.64 -17.47
C GLN A 219 -13.58 -7.64 -16.89
N THR A 220 -13.87 -8.13 -15.69
CA THR A 220 -13.18 -9.31 -15.15
C THR A 220 -13.50 -10.55 -15.96
N ALA A 221 -12.52 -11.45 -16.10
CA ALA A 221 -12.77 -12.77 -16.64
C ALA A 221 -13.69 -13.57 -15.71
N ARG A 222 -14.64 -14.30 -16.29
CA ARG A 222 -15.55 -15.19 -15.58
C ARG A 222 -15.11 -16.65 -15.77
N LYS A 223 -15.69 -17.54 -14.98
CA LYS A 223 -15.56 -18.98 -15.22
C LYS A 223 -16.13 -19.32 -16.60
N ASP A 224 -15.40 -20.13 -17.38
CA ASP A 224 -15.76 -20.53 -18.75
C ASP A 224 -15.90 -19.36 -19.74
N ASP A 225 -15.10 -18.33 -19.57
CA ASP A 225 -15.07 -17.16 -20.46
C ASP A 225 -14.55 -17.55 -21.86
N SER A 226 -15.38 -17.38 -22.88
CA SER A 226 -15.10 -17.76 -24.28
C SER A 226 -13.87 -17.06 -24.89
N ARG A 227 -13.38 -15.98 -24.26
CA ARG A 227 -12.19 -15.24 -24.70
C ARG A 227 -10.89 -15.95 -24.29
N VAL A 228 -10.95 -16.88 -23.34
CA VAL A 228 -9.77 -17.60 -22.83
C VAL A 228 -9.31 -18.61 -23.88
N THR A 229 -8.03 -18.55 -24.28
CA THR A 229 -7.45 -19.54 -25.19
C THR A 229 -7.23 -20.88 -24.48
N LYS A 230 -7.04 -21.97 -25.20
CA LYS A 230 -6.81 -23.30 -24.62
C LYS A 230 -5.55 -23.31 -23.73
N PHE A 231 -4.46 -22.76 -24.25
CA PHE A 231 -3.23 -22.62 -23.47
C PHE A 231 -3.38 -21.59 -22.36
N GLY A 232 -4.13 -20.52 -22.61
CA GLY A 232 -4.50 -19.51 -21.61
C GLY A 232 -5.22 -20.13 -20.41
N ALA A 233 -6.14 -21.06 -20.61
CA ALA A 233 -6.82 -21.77 -19.53
C ALA A 233 -5.83 -22.59 -18.68
N PHE A 234 -4.89 -23.30 -19.31
CA PHE A 234 -3.81 -23.99 -18.61
C PHE A 234 -2.94 -23.01 -17.78
N MET A 235 -2.50 -21.89 -18.38
CA MET A 235 -1.69 -20.88 -17.67
C MET A 235 -2.42 -20.30 -16.47
N ARG A 236 -3.70 -20.01 -16.58
CA ARG A 236 -4.53 -19.48 -15.49
C ARG A 236 -4.73 -20.48 -14.35
N LYS A 237 -5.04 -21.75 -14.70
CA LYS A 237 -5.16 -22.83 -13.71
C LYS A 237 -3.87 -23.06 -12.91
N THR A 238 -2.72 -22.88 -13.55
CA THR A 238 -1.40 -23.03 -12.93
C THR A 238 -0.81 -21.72 -12.40
N SER A 239 -1.51 -20.58 -12.58
CA SER A 239 -1.03 -19.24 -12.27
C SER A 239 0.28 -18.83 -12.98
N ILE A 240 0.65 -19.53 -14.05
CA ILE A 240 1.82 -19.22 -14.90
C ILE A 240 1.64 -17.84 -15.55
N ASP A 241 0.39 -17.47 -15.90
CA ASP A 241 0.09 -16.16 -16.48
C ASP A 241 0.51 -14.98 -15.60
N GLU A 242 0.64 -15.16 -14.29
CA GLU A 242 1.02 -14.13 -13.32
C GLU A 242 2.54 -14.04 -13.07
N LEU A 243 3.34 -14.99 -13.58
CA LEU A 243 4.81 -14.98 -13.36
C LEU A 243 5.51 -13.71 -13.87
N PRO A 244 5.12 -13.06 -14.98
CA PRO A 244 5.75 -11.79 -15.37
C PRO A 244 5.62 -10.66 -14.34
N GLN A 245 4.71 -10.75 -13.35
CA GLN A 245 4.61 -9.78 -12.27
C GLN A 245 5.89 -9.72 -11.40
N PHE A 246 6.76 -10.74 -11.44
CA PHE A 246 8.07 -10.65 -10.80
C PHE A 246 8.94 -9.53 -11.37
N ILE A 247 8.70 -9.11 -12.63
CA ILE A 247 9.31 -7.92 -13.21
C ILE A 247 8.79 -6.66 -12.50
N ASN A 248 7.48 -6.55 -12.23
CA ASN A 248 6.92 -5.43 -11.45
C ASN A 248 7.47 -5.41 -10.01
N VAL A 249 7.70 -6.60 -9.40
CA VAL A 249 8.34 -6.69 -8.08
C VAL A 249 9.78 -6.18 -8.15
N PHE A 250 10.54 -6.60 -9.15
CA PHE A 250 11.92 -6.16 -9.34
C PHE A 250 12.00 -4.63 -9.57
N LEU A 251 11.14 -4.07 -10.37
CA LEU A 251 11.02 -2.63 -10.62
C LEU A 251 10.54 -1.85 -9.37
N GLY A 252 9.87 -2.52 -8.43
CA GLY A 252 9.43 -1.92 -7.17
C GLY A 252 8.01 -1.40 -7.17
N GLU A 253 7.23 -1.69 -8.18
CA GLU A 253 5.81 -1.38 -8.28
C GLU A 253 4.96 -2.34 -7.43
N MET A 254 5.44 -3.58 -7.26
CA MET A 254 4.82 -4.64 -6.47
C MET A 254 5.78 -5.21 -5.42
N SER A 255 5.26 -6.07 -4.56
CA SER A 255 5.97 -6.98 -3.66
C SER A 255 5.58 -8.41 -3.97
N ILE A 256 6.36 -9.40 -3.51
CA ILE A 256 5.96 -10.80 -3.61
C ILE A 256 4.70 -11.04 -2.80
N VAL A 257 4.66 -10.53 -1.57
CA VAL A 257 3.53 -10.68 -0.65
C VAL A 257 2.91 -9.32 -0.33
N GLY A 258 1.61 -9.20 -0.53
CA GLY A 258 0.83 -7.99 -0.27
C GLY A 258 -0.65 -8.15 -0.66
N PRO A 259 -1.49 -7.14 -0.46
CA PRO A 259 -2.85 -7.14 -0.98
C PRO A 259 -2.88 -7.29 -2.51
N ARG A 260 -3.80 -8.09 -3.03
CA ARG A 260 -3.91 -8.29 -4.49
C ARG A 260 -4.29 -6.97 -5.19
N PRO A 261 -3.57 -6.55 -6.25
CA PRO A 261 -3.86 -5.30 -6.94
C PRO A 261 -5.18 -5.41 -7.72
N HIS A 262 -6.07 -4.44 -7.55
CA HIS A 262 -7.33 -4.34 -8.28
C HIS A 262 -7.21 -3.42 -9.50
N MET A 263 -8.09 -3.61 -10.49
CA MET A 263 -8.24 -2.68 -11.62
C MET A 263 -8.71 -1.31 -11.12
N LEU A 264 -8.37 -0.24 -11.83
CA LEU A 264 -8.75 1.12 -11.42
C LEU A 264 -10.27 1.29 -11.26
N SER A 265 -11.04 0.71 -12.19
CA SER A 265 -12.51 0.70 -12.14
C SER A 265 -13.06 -0.01 -10.89
N GLN A 266 -12.43 -1.13 -10.51
CA GLN A 266 -12.81 -1.84 -9.28
C GLN A 266 -12.45 -1.03 -8.03
N THR A 267 -11.28 -0.39 -8.02
CA THR A 267 -10.87 0.47 -6.91
C THR A 267 -11.85 1.62 -6.73
N GLU A 268 -12.24 2.29 -7.81
CA GLU A 268 -13.23 3.35 -7.74
C GLU A 268 -14.59 2.86 -7.22
N MET A 269 -15.07 1.72 -7.71
CA MET A 269 -16.34 1.14 -7.27
C MET A 269 -16.31 0.77 -5.79
N TYR A 270 -15.30 0.00 -5.35
CA TYR A 270 -15.25 -0.53 -3.99
C TYR A 270 -14.89 0.52 -2.94
N SER A 271 -14.16 1.56 -3.31
CA SER A 271 -13.84 2.67 -2.40
C SER A 271 -15.10 3.46 -1.97
N LYS A 272 -16.12 3.50 -2.83
CA LYS A 272 -17.42 4.14 -2.52
C LYS A 272 -18.28 3.30 -1.57
N ILE A 273 -18.04 1.98 -1.54
CA ILE A 273 -18.90 1.03 -0.82
C ILE A 273 -18.33 0.69 0.55
N THR A 274 -17.01 0.53 0.66
CA THR A 274 -16.36 0.05 1.88
C THR A 274 -15.38 1.07 2.43
N LYS A 275 -15.69 1.61 3.62
CA LYS A 275 -14.90 2.68 4.27
C LYS A 275 -13.39 2.37 4.41
N LYS A 276 -13.04 1.11 4.73
CA LYS A 276 -11.64 0.67 4.93
C LYS A 276 -10.95 0.20 3.66
N TYR A 277 -11.60 0.29 2.50
CA TYR A 277 -11.03 -0.24 1.26
C TYR A 277 -9.67 0.38 0.93
N MET A 278 -9.53 1.70 1.08
CA MET A 278 -8.33 2.42 0.70
C MET A 278 -7.11 2.10 1.58
N THR A 279 -7.34 1.61 2.80
CA THR A 279 -6.25 1.21 3.73
C THR A 279 -5.33 0.15 3.13
N ARG A 280 -5.81 -0.66 2.21
CA ARG A 280 -5.01 -1.69 1.55
C ARG A 280 -3.88 -1.13 0.65
N HIS A 281 -3.99 0.13 0.23
CA HIS A 281 -3.02 0.80 -0.65
C HIS A 281 -1.87 1.49 0.10
N ILE A 282 -1.82 1.42 1.43
CA ILE A 282 -0.69 1.96 2.22
C ILE A 282 0.56 1.08 2.12
N VAL A 283 0.44 -0.12 1.57
CA VAL A 283 1.56 -1.02 1.25
C VAL A 283 1.55 -1.37 -0.24
N LYS A 284 2.68 -1.85 -0.76
CA LYS A 284 2.74 -2.34 -2.15
C LYS A 284 1.82 -3.54 -2.34
N PRO A 285 1.11 -3.64 -3.48
CA PRO A 285 0.36 -4.82 -3.82
C PRO A 285 1.26 -6.03 -4.00
N GLY A 286 0.73 -7.23 -3.76
CA GLY A 286 1.47 -8.48 -3.86
C GLY A 286 1.03 -9.37 -5.02
N ILE A 287 1.95 -10.25 -5.47
CA ILE A 287 1.62 -11.38 -6.36
C ILE A 287 0.72 -12.34 -5.58
N THR A 288 1.08 -12.62 -4.33
CA THR A 288 0.25 -13.36 -3.38
C THR A 288 -0.01 -12.53 -2.12
N GLY A 289 -0.97 -12.96 -1.28
CA GLY A 289 -1.33 -12.25 -0.07
C GLY A 289 -2.15 -13.06 0.90
N TRP A 290 -2.27 -12.56 2.13
CA TRP A 290 -3.00 -13.26 3.20
C TRP A 290 -4.45 -13.56 2.84
N ALA A 291 -5.16 -12.60 2.25
CA ALA A 291 -6.53 -12.81 1.80
C ALA A 291 -6.63 -13.96 0.78
N GLN A 292 -5.67 -14.05 -0.15
CA GLN A 292 -5.65 -15.08 -1.19
C GLN A 292 -5.46 -16.49 -0.57
N VAL A 293 -4.45 -16.66 0.30
CA VAL A 293 -4.15 -17.98 0.89
C VAL A 293 -5.18 -18.42 1.93
N MET A 294 -5.98 -17.48 2.47
CA MET A 294 -7.05 -17.74 3.42
C MET A 294 -8.43 -17.87 2.75
N GLY A 295 -8.46 -18.26 1.47
CA GLY A 295 -9.70 -18.59 0.75
C GLY A 295 -10.54 -17.38 0.30
N ALA A 296 -10.00 -16.15 0.33
CA ALA A 296 -10.66 -14.99 -0.26
C ALA A 296 -10.11 -14.69 -1.68
N ARG A 297 -9.88 -15.76 -2.47
CA ARG A 297 -9.48 -15.75 -3.88
C ARG A 297 -10.73 -15.93 -4.76
N GLY A 298 -10.71 -15.48 -6.00
CA GLY A 298 -11.81 -15.68 -6.95
C GLY A 298 -12.75 -14.48 -7.10
N GLU A 299 -13.88 -14.72 -7.72
CA GLU A 299 -14.91 -13.70 -7.97
C GLU A 299 -15.54 -13.21 -6.66
N ILE A 300 -15.97 -11.96 -6.67
CA ILE A 300 -16.67 -11.32 -5.56
C ILE A 300 -18.13 -11.29 -5.92
N PHE A 301 -18.93 -12.10 -5.24
CA PHE A 301 -20.37 -12.21 -5.50
C PHE A 301 -21.20 -11.26 -4.63
N SER A 302 -20.63 -10.82 -3.49
CA SER A 302 -21.36 -9.99 -2.54
C SER A 302 -20.46 -8.92 -1.89
N HIS A 303 -21.10 -7.88 -1.34
CA HIS A 303 -20.41 -6.90 -0.48
C HIS A 303 -19.65 -7.56 0.68
N ARG A 304 -20.26 -8.59 1.29
CA ARG A 304 -19.68 -9.32 2.40
C ARG A 304 -18.39 -10.05 2.03
N ASP A 305 -18.27 -10.54 0.80
CA ASP A 305 -17.05 -11.21 0.33
C ASP A 305 -15.92 -10.18 0.16
N MET A 306 -16.26 -8.98 -0.34
CA MET A 306 -15.31 -7.88 -0.42
C MET A 306 -14.85 -7.42 0.97
N GLU A 307 -15.75 -7.22 1.91
CA GLU A 307 -15.42 -6.83 3.28
C GLU A 307 -14.48 -7.84 3.94
N LYS A 308 -14.78 -9.14 3.85
CA LYS A 308 -13.91 -10.21 4.36
C LYS A 308 -12.52 -10.18 3.73
N ARG A 309 -12.42 -9.87 2.43
CA ARG A 309 -11.14 -9.73 1.73
C ARG A 309 -10.35 -8.54 2.27
N ILE A 310 -11.01 -7.39 2.43
CA ILE A 310 -10.40 -6.17 2.96
C ILE A 310 -9.96 -6.38 4.41
N GLU A 311 -10.77 -6.99 5.25
CA GLU A 311 -10.41 -7.31 6.63
C GLU A 311 -9.12 -8.14 6.71
N LYS A 312 -8.97 -9.15 5.85
CA LYS A 312 -7.75 -9.97 5.77
C LYS A 312 -6.56 -9.19 5.24
N ASP A 313 -6.76 -8.31 4.25
CA ASP A 313 -5.70 -7.43 3.74
C ASP A 313 -5.24 -6.44 4.82
N VAL A 314 -6.18 -5.82 5.55
CA VAL A 314 -5.88 -4.91 6.66
C VAL A 314 -5.19 -5.65 7.80
N TRP A 315 -5.66 -6.85 8.14
CA TRP A 315 -5.03 -7.69 9.14
C TRP A 315 -3.56 -8.00 8.78
N TYR A 316 -3.27 -8.34 7.52
CA TYR A 316 -1.91 -8.55 7.05
C TYR A 316 -1.04 -7.30 7.25
N ILE A 317 -1.55 -6.14 6.87
CA ILE A 317 -0.83 -4.86 7.00
C ILE A 317 -0.48 -4.58 8.45
N GLN A 318 -1.42 -4.82 9.38
CA GLN A 318 -1.25 -4.58 10.81
C GLN A 318 -0.32 -5.60 11.50
N ASN A 319 -0.28 -6.83 11.00
CA ASN A 319 0.45 -7.94 11.60
C ASN A 319 1.69 -8.36 10.79
N TRP A 320 2.10 -7.54 9.84
CA TRP A 320 3.23 -7.88 8.99
C TRP A 320 4.47 -8.26 9.79
N SER A 321 5.07 -9.36 9.40
CA SER A 321 6.41 -9.79 9.79
C SER A 321 7.05 -10.55 8.63
N PHE A 322 8.37 -10.64 8.60
CA PHE A 322 9.07 -11.41 7.58
C PHE A 322 8.66 -12.90 7.59
N PHE A 323 8.45 -13.47 8.76
CA PHE A 323 7.97 -14.86 8.91
C PHE A 323 6.54 -15.05 8.37
N LEU A 324 5.69 -14.02 8.49
CA LEU A 324 4.34 -14.06 7.90
C LEU A 324 4.41 -14.10 6.37
N ASP A 325 5.34 -13.33 5.76
CA ASP A 325 5.55 -13.40 4.31
C ASP A 325 6.01 -14.80 3.88
N MET A 326 6.96 -15.40 4.60
CA MET A 326 7.41 -16.79 4.32
C MET A 326 6.28 -17.80 4.44
N LYS A 327 5.45 -17.67 5.48
CA LYS A 327 4.25 -18.51 5.66
C LYS A 327 3.27 -18.37 4.49
N ILE A 328 3.02 -17.13 4.02
CA ILE A 328 2.12 -16.88 2.89
C ILE A 328 2.67 -17.49 1.60
N ILE A 329 3.96 -17.34 1.33
CA ILE A 329 4.62 -17.94 0.16
C ILE A 329 4.48 -19.47 0.21
N PHE A 330 4.76 -20.08 1.36
CA PHE A 330 4.62 -21.52 1.54
C PHE A 330 3.16 -22.00 1.30
N LEU A 331 2.19 -21.31 1.90
CA LEU A 331 0.76 -21.62 1.70
C LEU A 331 0.33 -21.43 0.25
N THR A 332 0.90 -20.43 -0.46
CA THR A 332 0.62 -20.23 -1.89
C THR A 332 1.08 -21.42 -2.72
N LEU A 333 2.32 -21.89 -2.49
CA LEU A 333 2.85 -23.06 -3.18
C LEU A 333 2.05 -24.32 -2.85
N TYR A 334 1.70 -24.51 -1.58
CA TYR A 334 0.87 -25.61 -1.13
C TYR A 334 -0.51 -25.63 -1.82
N ASN A 335 -1.18 -24.47 -1.89
CA ASN A 335 -2.49 -24.34 -2.54
C ASN A 335 -2.42 -24.59 -4.05
N ILE A 336 -1.35 -24.16 -4.73
CA ILE A 336 -1.13 -24.44 -6.15
C ILE A 336 -0.97 -25.95 -6.38
N ILE A 337 -0.19 -26.64 -5.54
CA ILE A 337 0.04 -28.10 -5.68
C ILE A 337 -1.23 -28.90 -5.35
N LYS A 338 -1.97 -28.48 -4.35
CA LYS A 338 -3.24 -29.15 -3.96
C LYS A 338 -4.34 -28.99 -5.01
N GLY A 339 -4.22 -27.99 -5.88
CA GLY A 339 -5.28 -27.64 -6.85
C GLY A 339 -6.37 -26.82 -6.16
N ASP A 340 -6.25 -25.52 -6.21
CA ASP A 340 -7.28 -24.60 -5.67
C ASP A 340 -8.45 -24.55 -6.66
N GLU A 341 -9.62 -25.09 -6.27
CA GLU A 341 -10.85 -25.05 -7.10
C GLU A 341 -11.32 -23.61 -7.40
N GLN A 342 -10.79 -22.61 -6.69
CA GLN A 342 -11.07 -21.19 -6.90
C GLN A 342 -10.07 -20.50 -7.84
N ALA A 343 -9.05 -21.23 -8.37
CA ALA A 343 -8.18 -20.75 -9.43
C ALA A 343 -8.86 -21.01 -10.79
N TYR A 344 -9.20 -19.98 -11.53
CA TYR A 344 -9.74 -20.07 -12.88
C TYR A 344 -8.63 -19.94 -13.91
#